data_d07e09d2a397b3d65e8cd0015bb4da15
#
_entry.id   d07e09d2a397b3d65e8cd0015bb4da15
#
_cell.length_a   1.000
_cell.length_b   1.000
_cell.length_c   1.000
_cell.angle_alpha   90.00
_cell.angle_beta   90.00
_cell.angle_gamma   90.00
#
_symmetry.space_group_name_H-M   'P 1'
#
loop_
_entity.id
_entity.type
_entity.pdbx_description
1 polymer ?
#
loop_
_entity_poly.entity_id
_entity_poly.type
_entity_poly.pdbx_seq_one_letter_code
_entity_poly.pdbx_strand_id
1 'polypeptide(L)'
;MHKLAKTILFGALMLIAVRGECSGSRVSIGTNTIGYLAFATPNLDLGVSLHRHWSIHLQGKYNPFWWDVAGAQFQHRQLTASLGARYWPWYVFSGWNYGASFQYSLYNRGGILSPATEEGEGYGLSLSGGYALMINRWMNLEFGLGIWGGVTRYKEDNSPRCGKLVGQGTKFFILPDDISVSVVFTF
;
A
#
# COMPACT_ATOMS: atom_id res chain seq x y z
N MET A 1 -21.69 9.08 8.86
CA MET A 1 -20.37 8.48 8.61
C MET A 1 -19.89 7.57 9.74
N HIS A 2 -20.07 7.90 11.04
CA HIS A 2 -19.62 7.04 12.17
C HIS A 2 -20.28 5.66 12.28
N LYS A 3 -21.53 5.49 11.81
CA LYS A 3 -22.22 4.18 11.86
C LYS A 3 -21.67 3.18 10.84
N LEU A 4 -21.32 3.66 9.64
CA LEU A 4 -20.78 2.82 8.57
C LEU A 4 -19.39 2.26 8.93
N ALA A 5 -18.52 3.09 9.51
CA ALA A 5 -17.20 2.69 9.96
C ALA A 5 -17.25 1.61 11.06
N LYS A 6 -18.20 1.73 12.00
CA LYS A 6 -18.41 0.71 13.07
C LYS A 6 -18.92 -0.60 12.49
N THR A 7 -19.80 -0.58 11.49
CA THR A 7 -20.35 -1.79 10.84
C THR A 7 -19.27 -2.51 10.04
N ILE A 8 -18.39 -1.78 9.35
CA ILE A 8 -17.26 -2.35 8.60
C ILE A 8 -16.24 -2.96 9.56
N LEU A 9 -15.93 -2.28 10.66
CA LEU A 9 -15.02 -2.79 11.70
C LEU A 9 -15.58 -4.04 12.38
N PHE A 10 -16.88 -4.07 12.65
CA PHE A 10 -17.53 -5.23 13.26
C PHE A 10 -17.64 -6.41 12.29
N GLY A 11 -17.88 -6.15 10.99
CA GLY A 11 -17.86 -7.15 9.93
C GLY A 11 -16.47 -7.77 9.73
N ALA A 12 -15.42 -6.96 9.78
CA ALA A 12 -14.03 -7.43 9.72
C ALA A 12 -13.68 -8.29 10.97
N LEU A 13 -14.15 -7.91 12.15
CA LEU A 13 -13.92 -8.68 13.38
C LEU A 13 -14.66 -10.03 13.37
N MET A 14 -15.85 -10.10 12.77
CA MET A 14 -16.62 -11.34 12.67
C MET A 14 -16.02 -12.33 11.67
N LEU A 15 -15.31 -11.88 10.63
CA LEU A 15 -14.57 -12.74 9.70
C LEU A 15 -13.39 -13.48 10.37
N ILE A 16 -12.87 -12.95 11.48
CA ILE A 16 -11.80 -13.58 12.28
C ILE A 16 -12.31 -14.80 13.06
N ALA A 17 -13.62 -14.95 13.20
CA ALA A 17 -14.25 -16.03 13.97
C ALA A 17 -14.50 -17.33 13.16
N VAL A 18 -14.08 -17.42 11.91
CA VAL A 18 -14.17 -18.65 11.11
C VAL A 18 -13.20 -19.68 11.69
N ARG A 19 -13.75 -20.59 12.48
CA ARG A 19 -13.05 -21.76 13.03
C ARG A 19 -12.71 -22.73 11.90
N GLY A 20 -11.47 -22.70 11.45
CA GLY A 20 -10.85 -23.73 10.63
C GLY A 20 -9.71 -24.34 11.42
N GLU A 21 -9.71 -25.64 11.57
CA GLU A 21 -8.65 -26.41 12.25
C GLU A 21 -7.36 -26.37 11.44
N CYS A 22 -6.57 -25.33 11.63
CA CYS A 22 -5.20 -25.31 11.18
C CYS A 22 -4.34 -24.65 12.26
N SER A 23 -3.39 -25.38 12.79
CA SER A 23 -2.45 -24.99 13.83
C SER A 23 -1.37 -24.01 13.31
N GLY A 24 -1.80 -22.92 12.67
CA GLY A 24 -0.92 -21.87 12.14
C GLY A 24 -1.53 -20.49 12.34
N SER A 25 -0.67 -19.45 12.26
CA SER A 25 -1.11 -18.06 12.32
C SER A 25 -2.16 -17.75 11.27
N ARG A 26 -3.24 -17.09 11.66
CA ARG A 26 -4.39 -16.79 10.78
C ARG A 26 -4.44 -15.34 10.34
N VAL A 27 -3.84 -14.47 11.12
CA VAL A 27 -3.87 -13.03 10.88
C VAL A 27 -2.44 -12.52 10.90
N SER A 28 -2.13 -11.61 10.00
CA SER A 28 -0.88 -10.87 10.00
C SER A 28 -1.13 -9.37 10.03
N ILE A 29 -0.29 -8.67 10.76
CA ILE A 29 -0.26 -7.20 10.80
C ILE A 29 1.17 -6.79 10.53
N GLY A 30 1.40 -6.03 9.48
CA GLY A 30 2.72 -5.63 9.04
C GLY A 30 2.84 -4.16 8.72
N THR A 31 4.08 -3.69 8.73
CA THR A 31 4.42 -2.33 8.29
C THR A 31 5.75 -2.35 7.54
N ASN A 32 5.80 -1.64 6.41
CA ASN A 32 7.00 -1.49 5.60
C ASN A 32 7.88 -0.38 6.17
N THR A 33 9.06 -0.75 6.65
CA THR A 33 10.03 0.16 7.27
C THR A 33 10.64 1.14 6.28
N ILE A 34 10.81 0.75 5.01
CA ILE A 34 11.33 1.63 3.97
C ILE A 34 10.38 2.80 3.72
N GLY A 35 9.08 2.60 3.84
CA GLY A 35 8.09 3.67 3.72
C GLY A 35 8.30 4.82 4.70
N TYR A 36 8.78 4.53 5.90
CA TYR A 36 9.11 5.57 6.89
C TYR A 36 10.41 6.32 6.56
N LEU A 37 11.37 5.65 5.91
CA LEU A 37 12.60 6.30 5.43
C LEU A 37 12.34 7.12 4.18
N ALA A 38 11.40 6.70 3.33
CA ALA A 38 10.97 7.40 2.13
C ALA A 38 9.81 8.35 2.46
N PHE A 39 10.14 9.61 2.79
CA PHE A 39 9.16 10.68 3.07
C PHE A 39 8.23 10.41 4.26
N ALA A 40 8.67 9.64 5.26
CA ALA A 40 7.90 9.32 6.48
C ALA A 40 6.47 8.85 6.17
N THR A 41 6.29 7.96 5.19
CA THR A 41 4.99 7.46 4.75
C THR A 41 4.49 6.34 5.67
N PRO A 42 3.56 6.60 6.62
CA PRO A 42 2.92 5.55 7.40
C PRO A 42 2.19 4.56 6.49
N ASN A 43 2.32 3.29 6.82
CA ASN A 43 1.70 2.23 6.06
C ASN A 43 1.32 1.07 6.99
N LEU A 44 0.29 0.33 6.58
CA LEU A 44 -0.22 -0.82 7.30
C LEU A 44 -0.62 -1.90 6.30
N ASP A 45 -0.23 -3.14 6.57
CA ASP A 45 -0.64 -4.33 5.85
C ASP A 45 -1.37 -5.26 6.82
N LEU A 46 -2.61 -5.60 6.50
CA LEU A 46 -3.43 -6.55 7.23
C LEU A 46 -3.63 -7.78 6.36
N GLY A 47 -3.19 -8.95 6.83
CA GLY A 47 -3.33 -10.21 6.13
C GLY A 47 -4.21 -11.18 6.89
N VAL A 48 -5.01 -11.93 6.16
CA VAL A 48 -5.82 -13.04 6.70
C VAL A 48 -5.56 -14.30 5.88
N SER A 49 -5.17 -15.36 6.56
CA SER A 49 -5.03 -16.68 5.96
C SER A 49 -6.40 -17.27 5.62
N LEU A 50 -6.63 -17.59 4.36
CA LEU A 50 -7.82 -18.33 3.91
C LEU A 50 -7.57 -19.83 3.87
N HIS A 51 -6.35 -20.19 3.51
CA HIS A 51 -5.94 -21.58 3.32
C HIS A 51 -4.44 -21.70 3.57
N ARG A 52 -3.92 -22.92 3.66
CA ARG A 52 -2.51 -23.23 3.88
C ARG A 52 -1.54 -22.48 2.95
N HIS A 53 -1.96 -22.16 1.74
CA HIS A 53 -1.17 -21.52 0.68
C HIS A 53 -1.71 -20.17 0.24
N TRP A 54 -2.80 -19.67 0.81
CA TRP A 54 -3.46 -18.47 0.34
C TRP A 54 -3.80 -17.53 1.48
N SER A 55 -3.50 -16.26 1.28
CA SER A 55 -3.92 -15.15 2.16
C SER A 55 -4.51 -14.00 1.35
N ILE A 56 -5.42 -13.26 1.97
CA ILE A 56 -5.90 -11.98 1.47
C ILE A 56 -5.20 -10.89 2.27
N HIS A 57 -4.81 -9.82 1.60
CA HIS A 57 -4.14 -8.67 2.18
C HIS A 57 -4.86 -7.38 1.85
N LEU A 58 -5.03 -6.53 2.85
CA LEU A 58 -5.48 -5.15 2.74
C LEU A 58 -4.33 -4.24 3.15
N GLN A 59 -3.84 -3.43 2.24
CA GLN A 59 -2.78 -2.47 2.50
C GLN A 59 -3.29 -1.04 2.43
N GLY A 60 -2.79 -0.20 3.31
CA GLY A 60 -3.00 1.24 3.30
C GLY A 60 -1.68 1.98 3.46
N LYS A 61 -1.49 3.05 2.67
CA LYS A 61 -0.35 3.98 2.77
C LYS A 61 -0.90 5.40 2.78
N TYR A 62 -0.41 6.20 3.69
CA TYR A 62 -0.85 7.58 3.81
C TYR A 62 0.33 8.50 4.03
N ASN A 63 0.53 9.46 3.15
CA ASN A 63 1.52 10.51 3.30
C ASN A 63 0.83 11.87 3.29
N PRO A 64 0.67 12.54 4.44
CA PRO A 64 0.07 13.86 4.53
C PRO A 64 1.09 14.99 4.39
N PHE A 65 2.40 14.70 4.33
CA PHE A 65 3.45 15.68 4.55
C PHE A 65 3.71 16.56 3.33
N TRP A 66 4.02 17.79 3.64
CA TRP A 66 4.57 18.79 2.75
C TRP A 66 5.72 19.49 3.48
N TRP A 67 6.75 19.84 2.76
CA TRP A 67 7.90 20.54 3.33
C TRP A 67 8.19 21.79 2.51
N ASP A 68 8.55 22.86 3.21
CA ASP A 68 9.10 24.07 2.60
C ASP A 68 10.61 24.04 2.84
N VAL A 69 11.38 23.83 1.77
CA VAL A 69 12.85 23.79 1.83
C VAL A 69 13.39 24.93 0.97
N ALA A 70 14.00 25.91 1.62
CA ALA A 70 14.65 27.06 0.96
C ALA A 70 13.72 27.83 0.00
N GLY A 71 12.43 27.96 0.33
CA GLY A 71 11.44 28.69 -0.47
C GLY A 71 10.85 27.88 -1.63
N ALA A 72 11.24 26.62 -1.79
CA ALA A 72 10.59 25.69 -2.70
C ALA A 72 9.63 24.80 -1.92
N GLN A 73 8.35 24.83 -2.31
CA GLN A 73 7.33 23.96 -1.74
C GLN A 73 7.49 22.55 -2.31
N PHE A 74 7.88 21.64 -1.45
CA PHE A 74 8.00 20.23 -1.75
C PHE A 74 6.76 19.51 -1.24
N GLN A 75 5.89 19.07 -2.13
CA GLN A 75 4.65 18.41 -1.77
C GLN A 75 4.63 16.98 -2.30
N HIS A 76 4.45 16.04 -1.38
CA HIS A 76 4.26 14.63 -1.71
C HIS A 76 3.13 14.05 -0.87
N ARG A 77 1.89 14.41 -1.23
CA ARG A 77 0.72 13.83 -0.58
C ARG A 77 0.28 12.60 -1.33
N GLN A 78 0.07 11.53 -0.61
CA GLN A 78 -0.37 10.27 -1.20
C GLN A 78 -1.28 9.52 -0.23
N LEU A 79 -2.38 9.01 -0.77
CA LEU A 79 -3.24 8.03 -0.10
C LEU A 79 -3.38 6.85 -1.04
N THR A 80 -2.90 5.69 -0.63
CA THR A 80 -2.99 4.47 -1.42
C THR A 80 -3.68 3.39 -0.61
N ALA A 81 -4.60 2.69 -1.24
CA ALA A 81 -5.23 1.50 -0.70
C ALA A 81 -5.13 0.37 -1.72
N SER A 82 -4.78 -0.83 -1.27
CA SER A 82 -4.78 -2.01 -2.11
C SER A 82 -5.41 -3.21 -1.41
N LEU A 83 -6.08 -4.03 -2.21
CA LEU A 83 -6.68 -5.29 -1.79
C LEU A 83 -6.23 -6.37 -2.75
N GLY A 84 -5.69 -7.46 -2.22
CA GLY A 84 -5.20 -8.54 -3.04
C GLY A 84 -5.05 -9.87 -2.35
N ALA A 85 -4.55 -10.84 -3.10
CA ALA A 85 -4.26 -12.17 -2.60
C ALA A 85 -2.77 -12.47 -2.78
N ARG A 86 -2.20 -13.24 -1.84
CA ARG A 86 -0.84 -13.77 -1.92
C ARG A 86 -0.87 -15.29 -1.89
N TYR A 87 -0.08 -15.88 -2.76
CA TYR A 87 0.19 -17.31 -2.82
C TYR A 87 1.52 -17.64 -2.16
N TRP A 88 1.55 -18.65 -1.33
CA TRP A 88 2.68 -19.11 -0.56
C TRP A 88 2.99 -20.58 -0.93
N PRO A 89 4.08 -20.86 -1.66
CA PRO A 89 4.41 -22.22 -2.08
C PRO A 89 4.57 -23.22 -0.93
N TRP A 90 4.99 -22.76 0.25
CA TRP A 90 5.19 -23.60 1.42
C TRP A 90 4.03 -23.50 2.39
N TYR A 91 4.04 -22.49 3.24
CA TYR A 91 3.00 -22.18 4.21
C TYR A 91 2.71 -20.69 4.21
N VAL A 92 1.47 -20.35 4.51
CA VAL A 92 1.06 -18.97 4.68
C VAL A 92 1.95 -18.25 5.71
N PHE A 93 2.36 -17.04 5.36
CA PHE A 93 3.28 -16.19 6.12
C PHE A 93 4.71 -16.75 6.31
N SER A 94 5.17 -17.69 5.46
CA SER A 94 6.51 -18.25 5.55
C SER A 94 7.13 -18.49 4.18
N GLY A 95 8.40 -18.08 4.01
CA GLY A 95 9.17 -18.28 2.80
C GLY A 95 8.75 -17.40 1.63
N TRP A 96 8.84 -17.93 0.42
CA TRP A 96 8.47 -17.21 -0.80
C TRP A 96 6.99 -16.92 -0.87
N ASN A 97 6.65 -15.75 -1.41
CA ASN A 97 5.27 -15.38 -1.69
C ASN A 97 5.18 -14.63 -3.03
N TYR A 98 4.03 -14.76 -3.68
CA TYR A 98 3.68 -14.08 -4.91
C TYR A 98 2.29 -13.48 -4.74
N GLY A 99 2.16 -12.21 -5.04
CA GLY A 99 0.91 -11.47 -4.82
C GLY A 99 0.38 -10.81 -6.08
N ALA A 100 -0.93 -10.69 -6.11
CA ALA A 100 -1.64 -9.83 -7.06
C ALA A 100 -2.68 -9.03 -6.29
N SER A 101 -2.74 -7.72 -6.53
CA SER A 101 -3.67 -6.83 -5.87
C SER A 101 -4.24 -5.77 -6.81
N PHE A 102 -5.46 -5.35 -6.53
CA PHE A 102 -6.02 -4.12 -7.09
C PHE A 102 -5.60 -2.96 -6.19
N GLN A 103 -5.08 -1.90 -6.80
CA GLN A 103 -4.57 -0.74 -6.10
C GLN A 103 -5.25 0.54 -6.60
N TYR A 104 -5.63 1.39 -5.66
CA TYR A 104 -6.14 2.74 -5.88
C TYR A 104 -5.25 3.72 -5.15
N SER A 105 -4.86 4.80 -5.82
CA SER A 105 -4.00 5.83 -5.25
C SER A 105 -4.49 7.22 -5.63
N LEU A 106 -4.62 8.08 -4.62
CA LEU A 106 -4.75 9.52 -4.77
C LEU A 106 -3.40 10.14 -4.52
N TYR A 107 -2.94 11.02 -5.40
CA TYR A 107 -1.65 11.68 -5.24
C TYR A 107 -1.75 13.16 -5.60
N ASN A 108 -0.91 13.94 -4.91
CA ASN A 108 -0.69 15.34 -5.21
C ASN A 108 0.80 15.61 -5.01
N ARG A 109 1.51 15.78 -6.13
CA ARG A 109 2.97 15.90 -6.17
C ARG A 109 3.35 17.24 -6.79
N GLY A 110 4.27 17.95 -6.14
CA GLY A 110 4.77 19.23 -6.67
C GLY A 110 6.15 19.59 -6.13
N GLY A 111 6.89 20.37 -6.87
CA GLY A 111 8.15 20.96 -6.43
C GLY A 111 9.38 20.05 -6.45
N ILE A 112 9.29 18.79 -6.92
CA ILE A 112 10.43 17.84 -6.90
C ILE A 112 11.32 17.99 -8.11
N LEU A 113 10.74 17.96 -9.31
CA LEU A 113 11.47 18.00 -10.58
C LEU A 113 10.99 19.12 -11.49
N SER A 114 9.84 19.72 -11.20
CA SER A 114 9.20 20.78 -11.96
C SER A 114 8.47 21.73 -11.00
N PRO A 115 8.37 23.02 -11.31
CA PRO A 115 7.54 23.95 -10.57
C PRO A 115 6.02 23.67 -10.74
N ALA A 116 5.64 22.72 -11.58
CA ALA A 116 4.26 22.30 -11.76
C ALA A 116 3.84 21.32 -10.67
N THR A 117 2.57 21.43 -10.26
CA THR A 117 1.92 20.50 -9.34
C THR A 117 1.02 19.56 -10.13
N GLU A 118 1.21 18.27 -9.96
CA GLU A 118 0.36 17.23 -10.56
C GLU A 118 -0.50 16.60 -9.47
N GLU A 119 -1.81 16.75 -9.62
CA GLU A 119 -2.82 16.10 -8.79
C GLU A 119 -3.56 15.06 -9.61
N GLY A 120 -3.78 13.88 -9.04
CA GLY A 120 -4.48 12.84 -9.78
C GLY A 120 -4.93 11.66 -8.95
N GLU A 121 -5.67 10.80 -9.63
CA GLU A 121 -6.10 9.51 -9.14
C GLU A 121 -5.63 8.41 -10.10
N GLY A 122 -5.06 7.35 -9.53
CA GLY A 122 -4.62 6.18 -10.29
C GLY A 122 -5.26 4.92 -9.75
N TYR A 123 -5.62 4.01 -10.65
CA TYR A 123 -6.11 2.68 -10.30
C TYR A 123 -5.56 1.64 -11.28
N GLY A 124 -5.32 0.46 -10.76
CA GLY A 124 -4.73 -0.60 -11.56
C GLY A 124 -4.43 -1.86 -10.78
N LEU A 125 -3.62 -2.71 -11.39
CA LEU A 125 -3.18 -3.97 -10.81
C LEU A 125 -1.73 -3.88 -10.38
N SER A 126 -1.42 -4.43 -9.22
CA SER A 126 -0.06 -4.63 -8.74
C SER A 126 0.25 -6.12 -8.69
N LEU A 127 1.46 -6.47 -9.12
CA LEU A 127 2.04 -7.79 -8.96
C LEU A 127 3.26 -7.67 -8.06
N SER A 128 3.36 -8.57 -7.09
CA SER A 128 4.45 -8.56 -6.11
C SER A 128 5.06 -9.95 -5.93
N GLY A 129 6.32 -9.96 -5.56
CA GLY A 129 7.02 -11.15 -5.14
C GLY A 129 7.86 -10.84 -3.91
N GLY A 130 7.97 -11.77 -2.98
CA GLY A 130 8.68 -11.52 -1.75
C GLY A 130 9.12 -12.78 -1.03
N TYR A 131 9.84 -12.57 0.05
CA TYR A 131 10.31 -13.62 0.94
C TYR A 131 10.11 -13.24 2.39
N ALA A 132 9.41 -14.08 3.14
CA ALA A 132 9.18 -13.93 4.57
C ALA A 132 10.19 -14.77 5.37
N LEU A 133 11.09 -14.09 6.06
CA LEU A 133 12.05 -14.70 6.98
C LEU A 133 11.42 -14.74 8.38
N MET A 134 11.18 -15.93 8.88
CA MET A 134 10.66 -16.14 10.23
C MET A 134 11.75 -15.83 11.26
N ILE A 135 11.57 -14.81 12.07
CA ILE A 135 12.46 -14.45 13.18
C ILE A 135 12.09 -15.26 14.44
N ASN A 136 10.79 -15.32 14.70
CA ASN A 136 10.23 -16.13 15.78
C ASN A 136 8.77 -16.53 15.46
N ARG A 137 8.05 -17.18 16.40
CA ARG A 137 6.70 -17.71 16.19
C ARG A 137 5.64 -16.65 15.86
N TRP A 138 5.90 -15.40 16.20
CA TRP A 138 4.93 -14.29 16.08
C TRP A 138 5.46 -13.11 15.26
N MET A 139 6.70 -13.16 14.76
CA MET A 139 7.32 -12.05 14.03
C MET A 139 8.13 -12.55 12.84
N ASN A 140 7.86 -11.98 11.68
CA ASN A 140 8.59 -12.19 10.43
C ASN A 140 9.21 -10.89 9.94
N LEU A 141 10.30 -11.00 9.20
CA LEU A 141 10.85 -9.94 8.37
C LEU A 141 10.55 -10.30 6.91
N GLU A 142 9.76 -9.47 6.22
CA GLU A 142 9.40 -9.70 4.83
C GLU A 142 10.13 -8.74 3.91
N PHE A 143 10.76 -9.30 2.87
CA PHE A 143 11.38 -8.57 1.78
C PHE A 143 10.48 -8.72 0.55
N GLY A 144 10.21 -7.62 -0.14
CA GLY A 144 9.32 -7.66 -1.29
C GLY A 144 9.68 -6.65 -2.36
N LEU A 145 9.31 -7.01 -3.59
CA LEU A 145 9.38 -6.17 -4.78
C LEU A 145 8.04 -6.26 -5.50
N GLY A 146 7.57 -5.13 -6.03
CA GLY A 146 6.33 -5.08 -6.80
C GLY A 146 6.42 -4.16 -8.01
N ILE A 147 5.53 -4.41 -8.94
CA ILE A 147 5.24 -3.53 -10.08
C ILE A 147 3.76 -3.20 -10.08
N TRP A 148 3.44 -1.96 -10.37
CA TRP A 148 2.08 -1.46 -10.44
C TRP A 148 1.81 -0.84 -11.79
N GLY A 149 0.75 -1.29 -12.45
CA GLY A 149 0.32 -0.78 -13.75
C GLY A 149 -1.17 -0.50 -13.78
N GLY A 150 -1.52 0.55 -14.49
CA GLY A 150 -2.92 0.95 -14.58
C GLY A 150 -3.14 2.24 -15.35
N VAL A 151 -4.20 2.91 -14.98
CA VAL A 151 -4.65 4.17 -15.59
C VAL A 151 -4.65 5.26 -14.52
N THR A 152 -4.12 6.42 -14.85
CA THR A 152 -4.21 7.60 -14.00
C THR A 152 -4.91 8.74 -14.74
N ARG A 153 -5.78 9.42 -14.01
CA ARG A 153 -6.36 10.71 -14.41
C ARG A 153 -5.63 11.79 -13.65
N TYR A 154 -5.07 12.75 -14.35
CA TYR A 154 -4.26 13.81 -13.77
C TYR A 154 -4.73 15.20 -14.19
N LYS A 155 -4.48 16.15 -13.32
CA LYS A 155 -4.56 17.58 -13.56
C LYS A 155 -3.21 18.19 -13.24
N GLU A 156 -2.72 19.04 -14.08
CA GLU A 156 -1.45 19.73 -13.92
C GLU A 156 -1.73 21.24 -13.80
N ASP A 157 -1.33 21.79 -12.66
CA ASP A 157 -1.45 23.20 -12.35
C ASP A 157 -0.05 23.82 -12.26
N ASN A 158 0.13 25.00 -12.85
CA ASN A 158 1.39 25.73 -12.75
C ASN A 158 1.47 26.43 -11.40
N SER A 159 2.56 26.21 -10.64
CA SER A 159 2.82 26.90 -9.37
C SER A 159 3.35 28.32 -9.62
N PRO A 160 2.86 29.39 -9.03
CA PRO A 160 2.61 29.64 -7.63
C PRO A 160 1.10 29.82 -7.33
N ARG A 161 0.76 29.92 -6.03
CA ARG A 161 -0.61 29.97 -5.46
C ARG A 161 -1.68 30.55 -6.42
N CYS A 162 -2.72 29.75 -6.72
CA CYS A 162 -3.76 29.98 -7.74
C CYS A 162 -3.27 29.68 -9.17
N GLY A 163 -2.53 28.59 -9.35
CA GLY A 163 -2.02 28.17 -10.65
C GLY A 163 -3.12 28.01 -11.70
N LYS A 164 -2.78 28.42 -12.92
CA LYS A 164 -3.65 28.19 -14.07
C LYS A 164 -3.54 26.73 -14.46
N LEU A 165 -4.68 26.07 -14.69
CA LEU A 165 -4.72 24.71 -15.22
C LEU A 165 -3.95 24.68 -16.55
N VAL A 166 -2.89 23.89 -16.60
CA VAL A 166 -2.01 23.75 -17.77
C VAL A 166 -2.42 22.56 -18.60
N GLY A 167 -2.87 21.47 -17.94
CA GLY A 167 -3.25 20.25 -18.63
C GLY A 167 -4.12 19.35 -17.77
N GLN A 168 -4.91 18.54 -18.44
CA GLN A 168 -5.63 17.44 -17.82
C GLN A 168 -5.71 16.28 -18.81
N GLY A 169 -5.68 15.08 -18.32
CA GLY A 169 -5.75 13.92 -19.20
C GLY A 169 -5.79 12.60 -18.47
N THR A 170 -5.75 11.56 -19.27
CA THR A 170 -5.67 10.18 -18.79
C THR A 170 -4.44 9.54 -19.43
N LYS A 171 -3.60 8.90 -18.63
CA LYS A 171 -2.41 8.20 -19.12
C LYS A 171 -2.32 6.80 -18.53
N PHE A 172 -1.80 5.85 -19.31
CA PHE A 172 -1.37 4.56 -18.81
C PHE A 172 0.00 4.69 -18.15
N PHE A 173 0.22 3.90 -17.12
CA PHE A 173 1.52 3.86 -16.45
C PHE A 173 1.87 2.43 -16.02
N ILE A 174 3.18 2.18 -15.92
CA ILE A 174 3.76 1.03 -15.25
C ILE A 174 4.89 1.58 -14.41
N LEU A 175 4.81 1.36 -13.10
CA LEU A 175 5.78 1.88 -12.12
C LEU A 175 6.22 0.75 -11.19
N PRO A 176 7.44 0.79 -10.65
CA PRO A 176 7.77 0.00 -9.49
C PRO A 176 6.80 0.40 -8.36
N ASP A 177 6.16 -0.59 -7.76
CA ASP A 177 5.19 -0.35 -6.68
C ASP A 177 5.92 -0.07 -5.38
N ASP A 178 6.55 -1.12 -4.84
CA ASP A 178 7.30 -1.04 -3.60
C ASP A 178 8.55 -1.92 -3.64
N ILE A 179 9.63 -1.35 -3.17
CA ILE A 179 10.70 -2.11 -2.53
C ILE A 179 10.34 -2.13 -1.05
N SER A 180 10.05 -3.30 -0.50
CA SER A 180 9.58 -3.40 0.87
C SER A 180 10.53 -4.21 1.75
N VAL A 181 10.78 -3.69 2.93
CA VAL A 181 11.32 -4.42 4.07
C VAL A 181 10.34 -4.23 5.21
N SER A 182 9.53 -5.23 5.46
CA SER A 182 8.40 -5.13 6.37
C SER A 182 8.62 -5.97 7.61
N VAL A 183 8.26 -5.41 8.76
CA VAL A 183 8.11 -6.17 10.00
C VAL A 183 6.65 -6.60 10.08
N VAL A 184 6.44 -7.90 10.21
CA VAL A 184 5.11 -8.53 10.18
C VAL A 184 4.92 -9.36 11.43
N PHE A 185 3.84 -9.09 12.16
CA PHE A 185 3.40 -9.88 13.30
C PHE A 185 2.31 -10.84 12.86
N THR A 186 2.40 -12.09 13.28
CA THR A 186 1.48 -13.18 12.91
C THR A 186 0.87 -13.80 14.14
N PHE A 187 -0.46 -14.01 14.12
CA PHE A 187 -1.27 -14.46 15.25
C PHE A 187 -2.16 -15.65 14.86
#